data_5ed8bc4cb5485fff66d07da49d341a00
#
_entry.id   5ed8bc4cb5485fff66d07da49d341a00
#
_cell.length_a   1.000
_cell.length_b   1.000
_cell.length_c   1.000
_cell.angle_alpha   90.00
_cell.angle_beta   90.00
_cell.angle_gamma   90.00
#
_symmetry.space_group_name_H-M   'P 1'
#
loop_
_entity.id
_entity.type
_entity.pdbx_description
1 polymer ?
#
loop_
_entity_poly.entity_id
_entity_poly.type
_entity_poly.pdbx_seq_one_letter_code
_entity_poly.pdbx_strand_id
1 'polypeptide(L)'
;LSLDEPPGILSPDAASTILRPTNLVPVFQRHGMNILRAPSPAPSPADPLADQLKALAASLHREGADVSVRFKQFRVRPPAEGGESPSSTVLYKARASSPSGERVQNATWGIEWVYSPATSTYLIKTVRPSDFEEIELPASPEIATTEDTHALFRDRTGDLLDRLPRGDFIHWGANELST
;
A
#
# COMPACT_ATOMS: atom_id res chain seq x y z
N LEU A 1 -14.74 -14.15 -4.23
CA LEU A 1 -13.85 -14.74 -3.21
C LEU A 1 -14.62 -14.67 -1.90
N SER A 2 -14.99 -15.83 -1.35
CA SER A 2 -15.55 -15.91 0.00
C SER A 2 -14.44 -15.56 1.00
N LEU A 3 -14.67 -14.54 1.83
CA LEU A 3 -13.73 -14.12 2.88
C LEU A 3 -13.79 -15.02 4.13
N ASP A 4 -14.62 -16.09 4.06
CA ASP A 4 -14.87 -16.93 5.22
C ASP A 4 -13.81 -18.02 5.43
N GLU A 5 -13.03 -18.33 4.40
CA GLU A 5 -11.94 -19.29 4.49
C GLU A 5 -10.60 -18.57 4.28
N PRO A 6 -9.67 -18.62 5.26
CA PRO A 6 -8.37 -18.00 5.09
C PRO A 6 -7.68 -18.66 3.89
N PRO A 7 -7.02 -17.87 3.03
CA PRO A 7 -6.31 -18.42 1.88
C PRO A 7 -5.30 -19.48 2.38
N GLY A 8 -5.22 -20.61 1.69
CA GLY A 8 -4.34 -21.72 2.06
C GLY A 8 -2.83 -21.40 2.13
N ILE A 9 -2.50 -20.10 2.00
CA ILE A 9 -1.15 -19.55 2.17
C ILE A 9 -0.87 -19.09 3.60
N LEU A 10 -1.86 -19.03 4.49
CA LEU A 10 -1.67 -18.61 5.88
C LEU A 10 -1.34 -19.80 6.78
N SER A 11 -0.37 -19.62 7.68
CA SER A 11 -0.17 -20.54 8.80
C SER A 11 -1.38 -20.49 9.74
N PRO A 12 -1.74 -21.59 10.41
CA PRO A 12 -2.84 -21.59 11.38
C PRO A 12 -2.67 -20.57 12.52
N ASP A 13 -1.44 -20.26 12.87
CA ASP A 13 -1.03 -19.28 13.91
C ASP A 13 -0.55 -17.96 13.29
N ALA A 14 -0.92 -17.68 12.03
CA ALA A 14 -0.50 -16.46 11.35
C ALA A 14 -0.97 -15.21 12.10
N ALA A 15 -0.04 -14.30 12.38
CA ALA A 15 -0.29 -13.09 13.14
C ALA A 15 0.22 -11.84 12.41
N SER A 16 -0.36 -10.69 12.74
CA SER A 16 0.06 -9.39 12.24
C SER A 16 -0.11 -8.33 13.30
N THR A 17 0.72 -7.31 13.28
CA THR A 17 0.38 -6.04 13.90
C THR A 17 -0.71 -5.36 13.06
N ILE A 18 -1.27 -4.25 13.53
CA ILE A 18 -2.37 -3.54 12.84
C ILE A 18 -1.96 -3.21 11.40
N LEU A 19 -2.65 -3.80 10.42
CA LEU A 19 -2.37 -3.56 8.99
C LEU A 19 -2.80 -2.17 8.53
N ARG A 20 -3.90 -1.63 9.08
CA ARG A 20 -4.35 -0.26 8.88
C ARG A 20 -4.44 0.47 10.21
N PRO A 21 -3.52 1.39 10.50
CA PRO A 21 -3.59 2.20 11.72
C PRO A 21 -4.90 3.00 11.80
N THR A 22 -5.43 3.15 13.01
CA THR A 22 -6.66 3.93 13.26
C THR A 22 -6.37 5.40 13.59
N ASN A 23 -5.13 5.70 14.00
CA ASN A 23 -4.67 7.02 14.42
C ASN A 23 -3.99 7.79 13.28
N LEU A 24 -4.54 7.69 12.06
CA LEU A 24 -4.01 8.40 10.91
C LEU A 24 -4.18 9.92 11.10
N VAL A 25 -3.13 10.67 10.79
CA VAL A 25 -3.15 12.14 10.84
C VAL A 25 -2.89 12.70 9.43
N PRO A 26 -3.54 13.81 9.06
CA PRO A 26 -3.30 14.44 7.78
C PRO A 26 -1.89 15.06 7.76
N VAL A 27 -1.11 14.67 6.75
CA VAL A 27 0.21 15.25 6.48
C VAL A 27 0.18 16.19 5.28
N PHE A 28 -0.88 16.13 4.49
CA PHE A 28 -1.14 17.03 3.38
C PHE A 28 -2.65 17.14 3.12
N GLN A 29 -3.12 18.36 2.88
CA GLN A 29 -4.52 18.64 2.52
C GLN A 29 -4.55 19.78 1.50
N ARG A 30 -5.10 19.54 0.31
CA ARG A 30 -5.29 20.55 -0.72
C ARG A 30 -6.32 20.12 -1.74
N HIS A 31 -7.21 21.04 -2.16
CA HIS A 31 -8.21 20.79 -3.22
C HIS A 31 -9.03 19.52 -3.04
N GLY A 32 -9.41 19.20 -1.79
CA GLY A 32 -10.15 17.98 -1.46
C GLY A 32 -9.30 16.71 -1.42
N MET A 33 -8.02 16.76 -1.76
CA MET A 33 -7.09 15.67 -1.57
C MET A 33 -6.55 15.66 -0.13
N ASN A 34 -6.59 14.51 0.53
CA ASN A 34 -6.00 14.28 1.84
C ASN A 34 -4.96 13.17 1.76
N ILE A 35 -3.79 13.39 2.34
CA ILE A 35 -2.80 12.34 2.56
C ILE A 35 -2.68 12.14 4.07
N LEU A 36 -2.95 10.92 4.50
CA LEU A 36 -2.99 10.52 5.89
C LEU A 36 -1.86 9.52 6.17
N ARG A 37 -1.16 9.69 7.29
CA ARG A 37 -0.11 8.76 7.75
C ARG A 37 -0.26 8.46 9.22
N ALA A 38 0.25 7.31 9.65
CA ALA A 38 0.40 7.04 11.07
C ALA A 38 1.57 7.87 11.63
N PRO A 39 1.40 8.58 12.75
CA PRO A 39 2.45 9.44 13.31
C PRO A 39 3.68 8.65 13.78
N SER A 40 3.52 7.42 14.20
CA SER A 40 4.58 6.45 14.52
C SER A 40 3.93 5.08 14.65
N PRO A 41 4.60 4.00 14.29
CA PRO A 41 4.08 2.68 14.58
C PRO A 41 4.04 2.50 16.10
N ALA A 42 2.85 2.60 16.70
CA ALA A 42 2.67 2.13 18.05
C ALA A 42 2.96 0.63 18.07
N PRO A 43 3.71 0.12 19.08
CA PRO A 43 3.84 -1.31 19.28
C PRO A 43 2.43 -1.86 19.56
N SER A 44 1.84 -2.50 18.57
CA SER A 44 0.55 -3.15 18.73
C SER A 44 0.77 -4.62 19.02
N PRO A 45 -0.05 -5.23 19.89
CA PRO A 45 -0.05 -6.67 20.05
C PRO A 45 -0.29 -7.32 18.67
N ALA A 46 0.24 -8.51 18.49
CA ALA A 46 -0.03 -9.28 17.29
C ALA A 46 -1.42 -9.91 17.40
N ASP A 47 -2.27 -9.63 16.44
CA ASP A 47 -3.61 -10.20 16.29
C ASP A 47 -3.62 -11.27 15.18
N PRO A 48 -4.64 -12.13 15.11
CA PRO A 48 -4.80 -13.06 14.00
C PRO A 48 -4.75 -12.32 12.65
N LEU A 49 -3.86 -12.74 11.76
CA LEU A 49 -3.66 -12.08 10.46
C LEU A 49 -4.95 -12.05 9.63
N ALA A 50 -5.76 -13.11 9.71
CA ALA A 50 -7.04 -13.18 9.01
C ALA A 50 -7.99 -12.05 9.40
N ASP A 51 -8.07 -11.71 10.69
CA ASP A 51 -8.93 -10.64 11.19
C ASP A 51 -8.40 -9.26 10.77
N GLN A 52 -7.09 -9.07 10.78
CA GLN A 52 -6.46 -7.85 10.28
C GLN A 52 -6.69 -7.66 8.77
N LEU A 53 -6.66 -8.73 7.99
CA LEU A 53 -6.97 -8.68 6.55
C LEU A 53 -8.45 -8.35 6.30
N LYS A 54 -9.38 -8.90 7.09
CA LYS A 54 -10.81 -8.55 7.02
C LYS A 54 -11.02 -7.06 7.35
N ALA A 55 -10.41 -6.56 8.41
CA ALA A 55 -10.48 -5.15 8.79
C ALA A 55 -9.92 -4.22 7.70
N LEU A 56 -8.77 -4.60 7.11
CA LEU A 56 -8.17 -3.87 6.00
C LEU A 56 -9.09 -3.85 4.77
N ALA A 57 -9.66 -4.99 4.39
CA ALA A 57 -10.62 -5.10 3.29
C ALA A 57 -11.89 -4.27 3.54
N ALA A 58 -12.43 -4.32 4.77
CA ALA A 58 -13.58 -3.52 5.16
C ALA A 58 -13.32 -2.01 5.03
N SER A 59 -12.09 -1.55 5.26
CA SER A 59 -11.71 -0.14 5.13
C SER A 59 -11.75 0.37 3.68
N LEU A 60 -11.66 -0.53 2.70
CA LEU A 60 -11.74 -0.24 1.26
C LEU A 60 -13.19 -0.32 0.74
N HIS A 61 -14.07 -0.98 1.50
CA HIS A 61 -15.45 -1.16 1.08
C HIS A 61 -16.20 0.16 1.10
N ARG A 62 -16.70 0.58 -0.06
CA ARG A 62 -17.61 1.72 -0.26
C ARG A 62 -18.70 1.29 -1.23
N GLU A 63 -19.89 1.82 -1.09
CA GLU A 63 -20.99 1.52 -2.01
C GLU A 63 -20.61 1.87 -3.46
N GLY A 64 -20.75 0.90 -4.35
CA GLY A 64 -20.41 1.05 -5.77
C GLY A 64 -18.91 1.20 -6.06
N ALA A 65 -18.03 0.86 -5.11
CA ALA A 65 -16.60 0.96 -5.34
C ALA A 65 -16.05 -0.23 -6.15
N ASP A 66 -15.24 0.08 -7.15
CA ASP A 66 -14.32 -0.88 -7.76
C ASP A 66 -13.02 -0.92 -6.95
N VAL A 67 -12.67 -2.12 -6.47
CA VAL A 67 -11.50 -2.32 -5.60
C VAL A 67 -10.44 -3.13 -6.32
N SER A 68 -9.23 -2.59 -6.38
CA SER A 68 -8.06 -3.31 -6.88
C SER A 68 -6.97 -3.37 -5.80
N VAL A 69 -6.33 -4.54 -5.67
CA VAL A 69 -5.22 -4.76 -4.73
C VAL A 69 -4.04 -5.33 -5.47
N ARG A 70 -2.85 -4.81 -5.19
CA ARG A 70 -1.59 -5.25 -5.80
C ARG A 70 -0.54 -5.47 -4.73
N PHE A 71 0.19 -6.57 -4.89
CA PHE A 71 1.36 -6.88 -4.09
C PHE A 71 2.58 -6.99 -5.01
N LYS A 72 3.66 -6.28 -4.68
CA LYS A 72 4.93 -6.36 -5.39
C LYS A 72 6.02 -6.78 -4.42
N GLN A 73 6.47 -8.02 -4.52
CA GLN A 73 7.63 -8.51 -3.78
C GLN A 73 8.91 -7.96 -4.41
N PHE A 74 9.78 -7.34 -3.62
CA PHE A 74 11.02 -6.75 -4.12
C PHE A 74 12.27 -7.22 -3.38
N ARG A 75 12.11 -7.92 -2.27
CA ARG A 75 13.21 -8.52 -1.52
C ARG A 75 12.80 -9.87 -0.97
N VAL A 76 13.69 -10.84 -1.10
CA VAL A 76 13.56 -12.17 -0.47
C VAL A 76 14.88 -12.44 0.25
N ARG A 77 14.79 -12.90 1.49
CA ARG A 77 15.91 -13.44 2.25
C ARG A 77 15.65 -14.91 2.47
N PRO A 78 16.50 -15.81 1.94
CA PRO A 78 16.40 -17.23 2.20
C PRO A 78 16.64 -17.52 3.68
N PRO A 79 16.30 -18.72 4.17
CA PRO A 79 16.65 -19.16 5.51
C PRO A 79 18.17 -19.14 5.66
N ALA A 80 18.67 -18.60 6.78
CA ALA A 80 20.08 -18.60 7.10
C ALA A 80 20.51 -19.96 7.70
N GLU A 81 21.80 -20.30 7.56
CA GLU A 81 22.41 -21.39 8.31
C GLU A 81 22.34 -21.05 9.80
N GLY A 82 21.49 -21.75 10.56
CA GLY A 82 21.22 -21.45 11.96
C GLY A 82 19.73 -21.35 12.31
N GLY A 83 18.84 -21.54 11.34
CA GLY A 83 17.40 -21.71 11.57
C GLY A 83 16.56 -20.43 11.52
N GLU A 84 17.09 -19.33 11.02
CA GLU A 84 16.26 -18.14 10.76
C GLU A 84 15.21 -18.45 9.69
N SER A 85 13.97 -18.06 9.94
CA SER A 85 12.88 -18.21 8.99
C SER A 85 13.12 -17.37 7.74
N PRO A 86 12.79 -17.86 6.53
CA PRO A 86 12.85 -17.03 5.35
C PRO A 86 11.93 -15.81 5.49
N SER A 87 12.32 -14.71 4.90
CA SER A 87 11.53 -13.48 4.95
C SER A 87 11.47 -12.79 3.59
N SER A 88 10.44 -11.96 3.42
CA SER A 88 10.32 -11.12 2.23
C SER A 88 9.80 -9.73 2.57
N THR A 89 10.09 -8.79 1.68
CA THR A 89 9.53 -7.44 1.74
C THR A 89 8.65 -7.23 0.52
N VAL A 90 7.44 -6.77 0.78
CA VAL A 90 6.38 -6.63 -0.22
C VAL A 90 5.80 -5.22 -0.15
N LEU A 91 5.64 -4.57 -1.29
CA LEU A 91 4.84 -3.35 -1.40
C LEU A 91 3.37 -3.75 -1.55
N TYR A 92 2.55 -3.25 -0.65
CA TYR A 92 1.10 -3.31 -0.70
C TYR A 92 0.56 -2.02 -1.32
N LYS A 93 -0.34 -2.15 -2.27
CA LYS A 93 -1.13 -1.04 -2.81
C LYS A 93 -2.56 -1.50 -3.02
N ALA A 94 -3.51 -0.77 -2.45
CA ALA A 94 -4.93 -0.96 -2.74
C ALA A 94 -5.54 0.36 -3.22
N ARG A 95 -6.55 0.24 -4.07
CA ARG A 95 -7.32 1.36 -4.62
C ARG A 95 -8.78 0.99 -4.60
N ALA A 96 -9.61 1.86 -4.04
CA ALA A 96 -11.05 1.78 -4.08
C ALA A 96 -11.57 3.04 -4.80
N SER A 97 -12.16 2.87 -5.97
CA SER A 97 -12.72 3.97 -6.80
C SER A 97 -14.22 3.89 -6.77
N SER A 98 -14.90 4.99 -6.44
CA SER A 98 -16.35 5.10 -6.41
C SER A 98 -16.82 6.44 -6.99
N PRO A 99 -18.12 6.62 -7.27
CA PRO A 99 -18.66 7.90 -7.71
C PRO A 99 -18.40 9.05 -6.72
N SER A 100 -18.19 8.75 -5.43
CA SER A 100 -17.90 9.74 -4.38
C SER A 100 -16.41 10.07 -4.22
N GLY A 101 -15.53 9.44 -5.00
CA GLY A 101 -14.09 9.65 -4.96
C GLY A 101 -13.27 8.37 -4.89
N GLU A 102 -12.00 8.54 -4.65
CA GLU A 102 -11.03 7.46 -4.62
C GLU A 102 -10.29 7.39 -3.29
N ARG A 103 -10.03 6.18 -2.81
CA ARG A 103 -9.12 5.91 -1.70
C ARG A 103 -7.99 5.03 -2.19
N VAL A 104 -6.76 5.44 -1.92
CA VAL A 104 -5.56 4.64 -2.19
C VAL A 104 -4.85 4.37 -0.88
N GLN A 105 -4.46 3.12 -0.65
CA GLN A 105 -3.66 2.72 0.49
C GLN A 105 -2.33 2.15 0.00
N ASN A 106 -1.25 2.54 0.64
CA ASN A 106 0.09 2.04 0.39
C ASN A 106 0.73 1.63 1.72
N ALA A 107 1.52 0.55 1.69
CA ALA A 107 2.34 0.15 2.83
C ALA A 107 3.51 -0.73 2.36
N THR A 108 4.52 -0.86 3.20
CA THR A 108 5.57 -1.86 3.08
C THR A 108 5.30 -2.97 4.09
N TRP A 109 5.25 -4.23 3.63
CA TRP A 109 5.02 -5.39 4.49
C TRP A 109 6.29 -6.23 4.61
N GLY A 110 6.80 -6.39 5.81
CA GLY A 110 7.78 -7.42 6.15
C GLY A 110 7.04 -8.72 6.46
N ILE A 111 7.33 -9.78 5.71
CA ILE A 111 6.66 -11.09 5.83
C ILE A 111 7.68 -12.11 6.29
N GLU A 112 7.36 -12.84 7.37
CA GLU A 112 8.08 -14.04 7.78
C GLU A 112 7.31 -15.29 7.31
N TRP A 113 8.05 -16.27 6.83
CA TRP A 113 7.49 -17.51 6.30
C TRP A 113 7.85 -18.70 7.16
N VAL A 114 6.98 -19.69 7.22
CA VAL A 114 7.23 -20.97 7.87
C VAL A 114 7.03 -22.09 6.85
N TYR A 115 7.93 -23.06 6.82
CA TYR A 115 7.75 -24.22 5.98
C TYR A 115 6.71 -25.17 6.59
N SER A 116 5.74 -25.61 5.80
CA SER A 116 4.74 -26.61 6.16
C SER A 116 5.09 -27.95 5.50
N PRO A 117 5.53 -28.94 6.26
CA PRO A 117 5.80 -30.29 5.71
C PRO A 117 4.54 -30.95 5.13
N ALA A 118 3.37 -30.67 5.70
CA ALA A 118 2.10 -31.24 5.27
C ALA A 118 1.70 -30.85 3.85
N THR A 119 2.01 -29.62 3.45
CA THR A 119 1.70 -29.08 2.11
C THR A 119 2.93 -28.93 1.22
N SER A 120 4.13 -29.19 1.76
CA SER A 120 5.43 -28.98 1.10
C SER A 120 5.58 -27.54 0.54
N THR A 121 5.00 -26.54 1.23
CA THR A 121 5.02 -25.13 0.83
C THR A 121 5.41 -24.23 1.99
N TYR A 122 5.73 -22.97 1.67
CA TYR A 122 5.91 -21.93 2.67
C TYR A 122 4.58 -21.21 2.92
N LEU A 123 4.23 -21.05 4.19
CA LEU A 123 3.06 -20.32 4.66
C LEU A 123 3.47 -19.02 5.32
N ILE A 124 2.62 -18.01 5.24
CA ILE A 124 2.82 -16.74 5.94
C ILE A 124 2.63 -16.96 7.44
N LYS A 125 3.65 -16.68 8.23
CA LYS A 125 3.63 -16.74 9.69
C LYS A 125 3.36 -15.38 10.31
N THR A 126 4.05 -14.35 9.84
CA THR A 126 3.93 -13.00 10.44
C THR A 126 3.94 -11.96 9.33
N VAL A 127 3.10 -10.94 9.49
CA VAL A 127 3.16 -9.71 8.67
C VAL A 127 3.39 -8.51 9.57
N ARG A 128 4.40 -7.70 9.24
CA ARG A 128 4.71 -6.43 9.93
C ARG A 128 4.64 -5.30 8.92
N PRO A 129 3.56 -4.50 8.92
CA PRO A 129 3.44 -3.34 8.06
C PRO A 129 4.31 -2.19 8.57
N SER A 130 4.83 -1.40 7.64
CA SER A 130 5.46 -0.10 7.88
C SER A 130 5.03 0.88 6.79
N ASP A 131 5.30 2.17 7.02
CA ASP A 131 5.10 3.25 6.05
C ASP A 131 3.67 3.32 5.49
N PHE A 132 2.67 3.03 6.35
CA PHE A 132 1.27 3.09 5.92
C PHE A 132 0.88 4.52 5.56
N GLU A 133 0.35 4.67 4.36
CA GLU A 133 -0.19 5.93 3.83
C GLU A 133 -1.58 5.69 3.23
N GLU A 134 -2.53 6.55 3.54
CA GLU A 134 -3.85 6.56 2.92
C GLU A 134 -4.06 7.89 2.20
N ILE A 135 -4.44 7.85 0.93
CA ILE A 135 -4.73 9.02 0.10
C ILE A 135 -6.20 9.00 -0.22
N GLU A 136 -6.88 10.11 0.05
CA GLU A 136 -8.28 10.33 -0.32
C GLU A 136 -8.35 11.40 -1.39
N LEU A 137 -9.02 11.08 -2.48
CA LEU A 137 -9.25 11.97 -3.62
C LEU A 137 -10.75 12.19 -3.78
N PRO A 138 -11.21 13.41 -4.08
CA PRO A 138 -12.62 13.70 -4.38
C PRO A 138 -13.03 13.06 -5.72
N ALA A 139 -14.33 12.89 -5.96
CA ALA A 139 -14.90 12.35 -7.20
C ALA A 139 -14.50 13.12 -8.47
N SER A 140 -14.39 14.40 -8.33
CA SER A 140 -13.83 15.29 -9.34
C SER A 140 -12.75 16.09 -8.66
N PRO A 141 -11.48 15.67 -8.72
CA PRO A 141 -10.43 16.57 -8.32
C PRO A 141 -10.58 17.83 -9.17
N GLU A 142 -10.73 18.98 -8.53
CA GLU A 142 -10.56 20.24 -9.22
C GLU A 142 -9.22 20.10 -9.96
N ILE A 143 -9.27 20.05 -11.28
CA ILE A 143 -8.06 19.83 -12.09
C ILE A 143 -7.15 21.00 -11.72
N ALA A 144 -6.12 20.68 -10.93
CA ALA A 144 -5.10 21.65 -10.60
C ALA A 144 -4.68 22.28 -11.93
N THR A 145 -4.82 23.57 -12.05
CA THR A 145 -4.32 24.28 -13.23
C THR A 145 -2.84 23.94 -13.37
N THR A 146 -2.27 24.07 -14.55
CA THR A 146 -0.85 23.79 -14.76
C THR A 146 0.03 24.49 -13.72
N GLU A 147 -0.39 25.67 -13.24
CA GLU A 147 0.26 26.42 -12.16
C GLU A 147 0.18 25.69 -10.80
N ASP A 148 -0.96 25.09 -10.46
CA ASP A 148 -1.13 24.33 -9.22
C ASP A 148 -0.31 23.04 -9.22
N THR A 149 -0.21 22.37 -10.38
CA THR A 149 0.64 21.20 -10.53
C THR A 149 2.11 21.58 -10.34
N HIS A 150 2.55 22.70 -10.90
CA HIS A 150 3.92 23.22 -10.70
C HIS A 150 4.19 23.60 -9.23
N ALA A 151 3.22 24.16 -8.52
CA ALA A 151 3.34 24.49 -7.10
C ALA A 151 3.47 23.23 -6.23
N LEU A 152 2.68 22.17 -6.51
CA LEU A 152 2.76 20.88 -5.82
C LEU A 152 4.13 20.22 -6.00
N PHE A 153 4.71 20.32 -7.19
CA PHE A 153 6.04 19.77 -7.46
C PHE A 153 7.14 20.63 -6.82
N ARG A 154 7.02 21.95 -6.76
CA ARG A 154 7.99 22.81 -6.08
C ARG A 154 8.07 22.55 -4.59
N ASP A 155 6.92 22.36 -3.91
CA ASP A 155 6.87 22.07 -2.47
C ASP A 155 7.54 20.75 -2.08
N ARG A 156 7.56 19.77 -3.00
CA ARG A 156 8.14 18.43 -2.73
C ARG A 156 9.60 18.26 -3.16
N THR A 157 10.05 18.98 -4.17
CA THR A 157 11.35 18.72 -4.82
C THR A 157 12.28 19.92 -4.78
N GLY A 158 11.86 21.06 -4.24
CA GLY A 158 12.66 22.28 -4.27
C GLY A 158 13.09 22.62 -5.71
N ASP A 159 14.24 23.23 -5.85
CA ASP A 159 14.82 23.69 -7.14
C ASP A 159 15.15 22.59 -8.19
N LEU A 160 14.81 21.31 -7.94
CA LEU A 160 15.18 20.21 -8.84
C LEU A 160 14.48 20.31 -10.20
N LEU A 161 13.23 20.80 -10.25
CA LEU A 161 12.50 20.93 -11.51
C LEU A 161 12.90 22.16 -12.35
N ASP A 162 13.45 23.20 -11.73
CA ASP A 162 13.96 24.34 -12.46
C ASP A 162 15.29 24.04 -13.19
N ARG A 163 15.92 22.88 -12.88
CA ARG A 163 17.18 22.41 -13.49
C ARG A 163 16.95 21.43 -14.65
N LEU A 164 15.73 20.96 -14.87
CA LEU A 164 15.43 20.09 -16.00
C LEU A 164 15.12 20.92 -17.25
N PRO A 165 15.79 20.63 -18.39
CA PRO A 165 15.50 21.32 -19.64
C PRO A 165 14.04 21.13 -20.01
N ARG A 166 13.34 22.21 -20.29
CA ARG A 166 11.89 22.26 -20.58
C ARG A 166 11.43 21.44 -21.80
N GLY A 167 12.33 20.71 -22.44
CA GLY A 167 12.05 19.94 -23.68
C GLY A 167 11.82 18.45 -23.51
N ASP A 168 12.29 17.83 -22.41
CA ASP A 168 12.40 16.37 -22.36
C ASP A 168 11.16 15.65 -21.78
N PHE A 169 10.25 16.36 -21.15
CA PHE A 169 9.06 15.73 -20.55
C PHE A 169 7.94 15.37 -21.53
N ILE A 170 7.94 15.91 -22.73
CA ILE A 170 6.86 15.71 -23.73
C ILE A 170 7.07 14.41 -24.55
N HIS A 171 8.26 13.83 -24.54
CA HIS A 171 8.56 12.65 -25.37
C HIS A 171 8.31 11.27 -24.74
N TRP A 172 8.07 11.20 -23.44
CA TRP A 172 7.89 9.89 -22.76
C TRP A 172 6.47 9.33 -22.78
N GLY A 173 5.49 10.13 -23.17
CA GLY A 173 4.08 9.71 -23.23
C GLY A 173 3.56 9.30 -24.60
N ALA A 174 4.29 9.57 -25.69
CA ALA A 174 3.77 9.41 -27.05
C ALA A 174 4.20 8.13 -27.77
N ASN A 175 5.19 7.38 -27.28
CA ASN A 175 5.75 6.23 -27.99
C ASN A 175 5.31 4.84 -27.51
N GLU A 176 4.45 4.71 -26.51
CA GLU A 176 3.97 3.39 -26.05
C GLU A 176 2.55 3.03 -26.48
N LEU A 177 1.93 3.80 -27.40
CA LEU A 177 0.58 3.50 -27.90
C LEU A 177 0.53 3.12 -29.40
N SER A 178 1.65 2.72 -29.98
CA SER A 178 1.66 2.22 -31.39
C SER A 178 2.56 1.00 -31.53
N THR A 179 2.11 -0.14 -31.06
CA THR A 179 2.33 -1.47 -31.66
C THR A 179 1.30 -2.41 -31.12
#